data_2a9e6d9671f8c237ac7505ed331f6817
#
_entry.id   2a9e6d9671f8c237ac7505ed331f6817
#
_cell.length_a   1.000
_cell.length_b   1.000
_cell.length_c   1.000
_cell.angle_alpha   90.00
_cell.angle_beta   90.00
_cell.angle_gamma   90.00
#
_symmetry.space_group_name_H-M   'P 1'
#
loop_
_entity.id
_entity.type
_entity.pdbx_description
1 polymer ?
#
loop_
_entity_poly.entity_id
_entity_poly.type
_entity_poly.pdbx_seq_one_letter_code
_entity_poly.pdbx_strand_id
1 'polypeptide(L)'
;MDAITRSFITAVAVVALGQAGSAGRLAAQTPAPQTRQVPMFEPDPSWPKLPSKYVWGQVSSVSIDDQGHAWILQRPSTVRADQKSMAAPPVLEFDEAGNFIQGWGGPGPGYDWPQTEHGIYADPKGFIWLGGNGNTDHHLVKFTRDGKFVMQIGHKGQSKGNTDTVNVNQAADTFVYTPTNELFVADGYGNRRIIVFDADTGAFKRMWGAFGNPPLDDVAAKPKVPENQRIPAKEETGPGPLQFERPVHAARVSKDGLVYVSDRGGKRVQVFTLDGKFVMQRFIDRYCEAPHCGNGQTVASTAFSHDPEQKFLYVASRSPARLWILDRATLEPLDSFGRNGIAPGEFYVMHHMNVDTKGNLYVTEVQDGKRIQKFVFKGMVPAPTH
;
A
#
# COMPACT_ATOMS: atom_id res chain seq x y z
N MET A 1 -73.25 -35.06 -29.46
CA MET A 1 -73.77 -36.13 -28.61
C MET A 1 -73.07 -35.96 -27.28
N ASP A 2 -73.88 -35.28 -26.43
CA ASP A 2 -74.38 -35.67 -25.12
C ASP A 2 -73.37 -35.77 -24.01
N ALA A 3 -73.53 -35.31 -22.80
CA ALA A 3 -74.70 -34.75 -22.10
C ALA A 3 -74.20 -33.97 -20.88
N ILE A 4 -74.99 -32.99 -20.53
CA ILE A 4 -74.97 -32.16 -19.32
C ILE A 4 -75.30 -33.00 -18.10
N THR A 5 -74.58 -32.82 -16.99
CA THR A 5 -75.11 -33.10 -15.67
C THR A 5 -74.79 -32.00 -14.68
N ARG A 6 -75.79 -31.25 -14.26
CA ARG A 6 -75.81 -30.30 -13.13
C ARG A 6 -76.03 -31.03 -11.84
N SER A 7 -75.23 -30.71 -10.83
CA SER A 7 -75.56 -31.08 -9.43
C SER A 7 -75.59 -29.82 -8.58
N PHE A 8 -76.76 -29.60 -7.97
CA PHE A 8 -77.00 -28.60 -6.92
C PHE A 8 -76.43 -29.08 -5.58
N ILE A 9 -75.72 -28.26 -4.90
CA ILE A 9 -75.43 -28.47 -3.49
C ILE A 9 -75.88 -27.23 -2.70
N THR A 10 -76.72 -27.56 -1.72
CA THR A 10 -77.41 -26.67 -0.81
C THR A 10 -76.43 -25.98 0.15
N ALA A 11 -76.61 -24.69 0.34
CA ALA A 11 -75.87 -23.90 1.32
C ALA A 11 -76.44 -24.09 2.71
N VAL A 12 -75.61 -24.51 3.67
CA VAL A 12 -75.88 -24.44 5.10
C VAL A 12 -75.16 -23.28 5.71
N ALA A 13 -75.86 -22.27 6.15
CA ALA A 13 -75.31 -21.13 6.89
C ALA A 13 -75.03 -21.52 8.34
N VAL A 14 -73.79 -21.53 8.77
CA VAL A 14 -73.44 -21.63 10.17
C VAL A 14 -72.99 -20.19 10.62
N VAL A 15 -73.81 -19.65 11.53
CA VAL A 15 -73.47 -18.39 12.24
C VAL A 15 -72.49 -18.74 13.35
N ALA A 16 -71.23 -18.30 13.20
CA ALA A 16 -70.22 -18.30 14.27
C ALA A 16 -70.09 -16.94 14.86
N LEU A 17 -70.41 -16.77 16.13
CA LEU A 17 -70.15 -15.55 16.92
C LEU A 17 -68.69 -15.31 17.05
N GLY A 18 -68.24 -14.14 16.54
CA GLY A 18 -66.86 -13.70 16.63
C GLY A 18 -66.50 -13.25 18.03
N GLN A 19 -65.43 -13.83 18.59
CA GLN A 19 -64.65 -13.20 19.65
C GLN A 19 -63.60 -12.30 18.98
N ALA A 20 -63.64 -10.99 19.24
CA ALA A 20 -62.64 -10.04 18.84
C ALA A 20 -61.38 -10.23 19.67
N GLY A 21 -60.46 -11.06 19.18
CA GLY A 21 -59.08 -11.13 19.67
C GLY A 21 -58.29 -9.91 19.16
N SER A 22 -57.84 -9.05 20.06
CA SER A 22 -56.92 -7.96 19.76
C SER A 22 -55.59 -8.54 19.27
N ALA A 23 -55.38 -8.59 17.95
CA ALA A 23 -54.10 -8.89 17.37
C ALA A 23 -53.15 -7.72 17.66
N GLY A 24 -52.37 -7.86 18.71
CA GLY A 24 -51.26 -6.97 18.97
C GLY A 24 -50.31 -7.02 17.77
N ARG A 25 -50.18 -5.89 17.03
CA ARG A 25 -49.15 -5.70 16.04
C ARG A 25 -47.82 -5.77 16.76
N LEU A 26 -47.09 -6.87 16.59
CA LEU A 26 -45.64 -6.91 16.83
C LEU A 26 -45.00 -5.87 15.88
N ALA A 27 -44.67 -4.71 16.41
CA ALA A 27 -43.84 -3.76 15.70
C ALA A 27 -42.50 -4.48 15.41
N ALA A 28 -42.20 -4.72 14.15
CA ALA A 28 -40.90 -5.18 13.74
C ALA A 28 -39.89 -4.11 14.23
N GLN A 29 -39.11 -4.45 15.23
CA GLN A 29 -38.00 -3.62 15.66
C GLN A 29 -37.02 -3.54 14.46
N THR A 30 -36.91 -2.36 13.87
CA THR A 30 -35.84 -2.06 12.91
C THR A 30 -34.53 -2.37 13.64
N PRO A 31 -33.64 -3.23 13.12
CA PRO A 31 -32.35 -3.47 13.74
C PRO A 31 -31.67 -2.12 13.95
N ALA A 32 -31.16 -1.87 15.15
CA ALA A 32 -30.34 -0.70 15.40
C ALA A 32 -29.20 -0.68 14.38
N PRO A 33 -28.85 0.47 13.81
CA PRO A 33 -27.75 0.57 12.85
C PRO A 33 -26.52 -0.04 13.51
N GLN A 34 -25.97 -1.10 12.89
CA GLN A 34 -24.73 -1.70 13.38
C GLN A 34 -23.64 -0.62 13.29
N THR A 35 -23.13 -0.21 14.45
CA THR A 35 -22.02 0.72 14.53
C THR A 35 -20.85 0.10 13.79
N ARG A 36 -20.37 0.76 12.73
CA ARG A 36 -19.17 0.34 12.00
C ARG A 36 -18.01 0.20 12.97
N GLN A 37 -17.22 -0.85 12.82
CA GLN A 37 -16.05 -1.11 13.66
C GLN A 37 -14.79 -0.84 12.86
N VAL A 38 -13.77 -0.26 13.51
CA VAL A 38 -12.46 0.00 12.93
C VAL A 38 -11.35 -0.57 13.81
N PRO A 39 -10.20 -0.96 13.24
CA PRO A 39 -9.06 -1.42 14.00
C PRO A 39 -8.42 -0.27 14.80
N MET A 40 -8.06 -0.55 16.05
CA MET A 40 -7.34 0.36 16.93
C MET A 40 -5.88 -0.07 17.05
N PHE A 41 -4.98 0.91 17.11
CA PHE A 41 -3.54 0.71 17.15
C PHE A 41 -2.87 1.51 18.27
N GLU A 42 -1.82 0.94 18.87
CA GLU A 42 -0.93 1.62 19.81
C GLU A 42 0.53 1.49 19.37
N PRO A 43 1.33 2.56 19.39
CA PRO A 43 2.75 2.47 19.05
C PRO A 43 3.51 1.64 20.08
N ASP A 44 4.45 0.81 19.61
CA ASP A 44 5.42 0.10 20.45
C ASP A 44 6.78 0.78 20.34
N PRO A 45 7.16 1.63 21.33
CA PRO A 45 8.43 2.34 21.29
C PRO A 45 9.66 1.43 21.56
N SER A 46 9.44 0.18 21.97
CA SER A 46 10.53 -0.76 22.24
C SER A 46 10.98 -1.53 21.00
N TRP A 47 10.25 -1.39 19.89
CA TRP A 47 10.52 -2.09 18.65
C TRP A 47 11.01 -1.13 17.54
N PRO A 48 12.03 -1.48 16.73
CA PRO A 48 12.93 -2.62 16.81
C PRO A 48 14.13 -2.36 17.76
N LYS A 49 14.79 -3.42 18.19
CA LYS A 49 15.99 -3.36 19.01
C LYS A 49 17.24 -3.32 18.13
N LEU A 50 17.56 -2.16 17.56
CA LEU A 50 18.77 -2.00 16.77
C LEU A 50 20.00 -2.19 17.65
N PRO A 51 20.98 -3.04 17.27
CA PRO A 51 22.23 -3.19 18.03
C PRO A 51 22.93 -1.83 18.21
N SER A 52 23.46 -1.59 19.41
CA SER A 52 24.09 -0.30 19.79
C SER A 52 25.29 0.10 18.93
N LYS A 53 25.89 -0.83 18.20
CA LYS A 53 26.96 -0.57 17.21
C LYS A 53 26.45 0.10 15.92
N TYR A 54 25.13 0.17 15.71
CA TYR A 54 24.50 0.68 14.50
C TYR A 54 23.69 1.95 14.75
N VAL A 55 23.61 2.77 13.72
CA VAL A 55 22.67 3.91 13.62
C VAL A 55 21.89 3.82 12.32
N TRP A 56 20.65 4.29 12.37
CA TRP A 56 19.79 4.36 11.19
C TRP A 56 20.21 5.50 10.26
N GLY A 57 20.22 5.21 8.96
CA GLY A 57 19.95 6.22 7.93
C GLY A 57 18.44 6.41 7.73
N GLN A 58 18.03 6.96 6.59
CA GLN A 58 16.62 7.02 6.22
C GLN A 58 16.09 5.60 6.01
N VAL A 59 14.99 5.25 6.69
CA VAL A 59 14.38 3.92 6.56
C VAL A 59 13.35 3.97 5.43
N SER A 60 13.72 3.42 4.28
CA SER A 60 12.94 3.58 3.06
C SER A 60 11.78 2.58 2.94
N SER A 61 11.94 1.34 3.37
CA SER A 61 10.90 0.33 3.17
C SER A 61 10.94 -0.78 4.22
N VAL A 62 9.81 -1.49 4.34
CA VAL A 62 9.65 -2.66 5.19
C VAL A 62 8.80 -3.71 4.48
N SER A 63 9.16 -4.98 4.63
CA SER A 63 8.36 -6.14 4.26
C SER A 63 8.32 -7.12 5.40
N ILE A 64 7.14 -7.67 5.70
CA ILE A 64 6.99 -8.74 6.67
C ILE A 64 6.87 -10.05 5.91
N ASP A 65 7.68 -11.04 6.28
CA ASP A 65 7.67 -12.35 5.65
C ASP A 65 6.65 -13.32 6.29
N ASP A 66 6.60 -14.53 5.78
CA ASP A 66 5.72 -15.60 6.23
C ASP A 66 6.04 -16.14 7.65
N GLN A 67 7.23 -15.82 8.18
CA GLN A 67 7.66 -16.16 9.55
C GLN A 67 7.35 -15.03 10.54
N GLY A 68 6.83 -13.89 10.05
CA GLY A 68 6.59 -12.68 10.84
C GLY A 68 7.86 -11.84 11.05
N HIS A 69 8.95 -12.14 10.34
CA HIS A 69 10.16 -11.34 10.40
C HIS A 69 10.02 -10.05 9.58
N ALA A 70 10.56 -8.96 10.10
CA ALA A 70 10.59 -7.68 9.44
C ALA A 70 11.91 -7.49 8.67
N TRP A 71 11.80 -7.41 7.35
CA TRP A 71 12.87 -7.05 6.44
C TRP A 71 12.83 -5.56 6.18
N ILE A 72 13.86 -4.85 6.63
CA ILE A 72 13.93 -3.40 6.61
C ILE A 72 15.01 -2.96 5.64
N LEU A 73 14.66 -2.04 4.74
CA LEU A 73 15.60 -1.38 3.84
C LEU A 73 15.85 0.04 4.34
N GLN A 74 17.11 0.39 4.50
CA GLN A 74 17.54 1.72 4.90
C GLN A 74 18.67 2.23 4.01
N ARG A 75 18.97 3.53 4.09
CA ARG A 75 19.95 4.25 3.28
C ARG A 75 21.18 4.59 4.11
N PRO A 76 22.23 3.75 4.14
CA PRO A 76 23.45 4.03 4.90
C PRO A 76 24.12 5.35 4.47
N SER A 77 23.95 5.73 3.20
CA SER A 77 24.49 6.97 2.64
C SER A 77 23.98 8.23 3.35
N THR A 78 22.82 8.17 4.02
CA THR A 78 22.18 9.30 4.71
C THR A 78 22.52 9.42 6.20
N VAL A 79 23.35 8.52 6.73
CA VAL A 79 23.90 8.64 8.09
C VAL A 79 24.84 9.83 8.14
N ARG A 80 24.80 10.59 9.24
CA ARG A 80 25.64 11.77 9.46
C ARG A 80 27.13 11.40 9.33
N ALA A 81 27.94 12.32 8.87
CA ALA A 81 29.36 12.09 8.59
C ALA A 81 30.15 11.62 9.83
N ASP A 82 29.84 12.17 11.00
CA ASP A 82 30.45 11.83 12.28
C ASP A 82 30.07 10.44 12.83
N GLN A 83 28.99 9.85 12.30
CA GLN A 83 28.47 8.52 12.68
C GLN A 83 28.56 7.48 11.55
N LYS A 84 29.24 7.83 10.45
CA LYS A 84 29.27 7.00 9.22
C LYS A 84 29.79 5.57 9.45
N SER A 85 30.77 5.42 10.33
CA SER A 85 31.32 4.11 10.69
C SER A 85 30.33 3.21 11.45
N MET A 86 29.28 3.78 12.01
CA MET A 86 28.21 3.07 12.72
C MET A 86 26.98 2.83 11.84
N ALA A 87 27.00 3.21 10.56
CA ALA A 87 25.87 3.02 9.67
C ALA A 87 25.47 1.54 9.64
N ALA A 88 24.20 1.25 9.89
CA ALA A 88 23.66 -0.11 9.73
C ALA A 88 23.78 -0.58 8.27
N PRO A 89 23.87 -1.88 7.99
CA PRO A 89 23.76 -2.42 6.63
C PRO A 89 22.48 -1.97 5.95
N PRO A 90 22.43 -1.92 4.58
CA PRO A 90 21.24 -1.51 3.86
C PRO A 90 19.99 -2.37 4.16
N VAL A 91 20.16 -3.68 4.21
CA VAL A 91 19.09 -4.66 4.53
C VAL A 91 19.31 -5.19 5.93
N LEU A 92 18.25 -5.15 6.76
CA LEU A 92 18.25 -5.71 8.10
C LEU A 92 17.03 -6.61 8.28
N GLU A 93 17.22 -7.69 9.04
CA GLU A 93 16.17 -8.61 9.46
C GLU A 93 16.00 -8.57 10.97
N PHE A 94 14.76 -8.46 11.42
CA PHE A 94 14.37 -8.53 12.82
C PHE A 94 13.29 -9.58 13.00
N ASP A 95 13.33 -10.31 14.13
CA ASP A 95 12.20 -11.17 14.51
C ASP A 95 10.97 -10.34 14.92
N GLU A 96 9.87 -11.02 15.17
CA GLU A 96 8.61 -10.39 15.57
C GLU A 96 8.74 -9.57 16.88
N ALA A 97 9.60 -10.03 17.80
CA ALA A 97 9.89 -9.34 19.07
C ALA A 97 10.85 -8.15 18.90
N GLY A 98 11.33 -7.91 17.68
CA GLY A 98 12.25 -6.82 17.33
C GLY A 98 13.72 -7.13 17.62
N ASN A 99 14.09 -8.37 17.88
CA ASN A 99 15.50 -8.72 18.03
C ASN A 99 16.15 -8.78 16.64
N PHE A 100 17.35 -8.20 16.54
CA PHE A 100 18.15 -8.21 15.32
C PHE A 100 18.62 -9.64 15.01
N ILE A 101 18.40 -10.10 13.79
CA ILE A 101 18.82 -11.41 13.28
C ILE A 101 20.08 -11.26 12.44
N GLN A 102 20.00 -10.48 11.37
CA GLN A 102 21.10 -10.27 10.42
C GLN A 102 21.00 -8.94 9.69
N GLY A 103 22.09 -8.57 9.03
CA GLY A 103 22.10 -7.43 8.11
C GLY A 103 23.17 -7.60 7.04
N TRP A 104 22.84 -7.24 5.81
CA TRP A 104 23.69 -7.40 4.63
C TRP A 104 23.38 -6.36 3.56
N GLY A 105 24.07 -6.42 2.44
CA GLY A 105 23.84 -5.60 1.25
C GLY A 105 24.96 -4.62 0.98
N GLY A 106 24.82 -3.93 -0.14
CA GLY A 106 25.83 -3.05 -0.72
C GLY A 106 26.36 -3.59 -2.04
N PRO A 107 27.23 -2.83 -2.71
CA PRO A 107 27.84 -3.24 -3.97
C PRO A 107 28.57 -4.59 -3.87
N GLY A 108 28.44 -5.42 -4.91
CA GLY A 108 29.05 -6.73 -5.00
C GLY A 108 29.24 -7.18 -6.44
N PRO A 109 29.87 -8.33 -6.67
CA PRO A 109 30.11 -8.83 -8.02
C PRO A 109 28.83 -9.38 -8.67
N GLY A 110 28.66 -9.12 -9.97
CA GLY A 110 27.62 -9.73 -10.80
C GLY A 110 26.27 -9.03 -10.79
N TYR A 111 26.11 -7.95 -10.03
CA TYR A 111 24.88 -7.16 -10.01
C TYR A 111 25.15 -5.67 -9.80
N ASP A 112 24.16 -4.84 -10.11
CA ASP A 112 24.15 -3.44 -9.80
C ASP A 112 23.41 -3.19 -8.48
N TRP A 113 24.10 -2.71 -7.42
CA TRP A 113 23.41 -2.28 -6.21
C TRP A 113 22.69 -0.95 -6.44
N PRO A 114 21.46 -0.75 -5.94
CA PRO A 114 20.76 0.52 -6.08
C PRO A 114 21.59 1.71 -5.55
N GLN A 115 21.64 2.78 -6.33
CA GLN A 115 22.32 4.03 -5.94
C GLN A 115 21.61 4.67 -4.74
N THR A 116 20.29 4.55 -4.69
CA THR A 116 19.46 5.04 -3.60
C THR A 116 18.41 3.99 -3.29
N GLU A 117 18.61 3.25 -2.21
CA GLU A 117 17.73 2.16 -1.76
C GLU A 117 16.30 2.67 -1.54
N HIS A 118 15.27 1.98 -2.09
CA HIS A 118 13.92 2.49 -2.00
C HIS A 118 12.88 1.43 -1.58
N GLY A 119 12.62 0.40 -2.36
CA GLY A 119 11.64 -0.64 -2.09
C GLY A 119 12.27 -1.98 -1.70
N ILE A 120 11.69 -2.69 -0.72
CA ILE A 120 12.04 -4.07 -0.37
C ILE A 120 10.77 -4.92 -0.33
N TYR A 121 10.87 -6.14 -0.81
CA TYR A 121 9.84 -7.15 -0.68
C TYR A 121 10.43 -8.52 -0.35
N ALA A 122 9.98 -9.11 0.77
CA ALA A 122 10.29 -10.48 1.14
C ALA A 122 9.26 -11.41 0.46
N ASP A 123 9.73 -12.18 -0.49
CA ASP A 123 8.92 -13.12 -1.27
C ASP A 123 8.63 -14.37 -0.43
N PRO A 124 7.39 -14.90 -0.43
CA PRO A 124 7.05 -16.15 0.24
C PRO A 124 7.89 -17.38 -0.21
N LYS A 125 8.54 -17.33 -1.38
CA LYS A 125 9.49 -18.34 -1.83
C LYS A 125 10.88 -18.23 -1.17
N GLY A 126 11.10 -17.26 -0.27
CA GLY A 126 12.35 -17.06 0.45
C GLY A 126 13.35 -16.16 -0.24
N PHE A 127 12.90 -15.26 -1.10
CA PHE A 127 13.74 -14.28 -1.77
C PHE A 127 13.45 -12.85 -1.29
N ILE A 128 14.44 -11.99 -1.45
CA ILE A 128 14.36 -10.56 -1.17
C ILE A 128 14.54 -9.78 -2.47
N TRP A 129 13.51 -9.03 -2.83
CA TRP A 129 13.54 -8.13 -3.98
C TRP A 129 13.86 -6.71 -3.53
N LEU A 130 14.74 -6.03 -4.25
CA LEU A 130 15.12 -4.65 -3.98
C LEU A 130 15.00 -3.80 -5.25
N GLY A 131 14.55 -2.56 -5.05
CA GLY A 131 14.56 -1.51 -6.06
C GLY A 131 15.16 -0.22 -5.52
N GLY A 132 15.49 0.70 -6.41
CA GLY A 132 16.06 1.99 -6.06
C GLY A 132 15.46 3.14 -6.85
N ASN A 133 15.65 4.39 -6.32
CA ASN A 133 15.19 5.61 -6.97
C ASN A 133 16.32 6.62 -7.29
N GLY A 134 17.56 6.17 -7.29
CA GLY A 134 18.67 6.96 -7.80
C GLY A 134 18.59 7.15 -9.32
N ASN A 135 19.25 8.17 -9.84
CA ASN A 135 19.11 8.55 -11.26
C ASN A 135 19.50 7.45 -12.27
N THR A 136 20.26 6.46 -11.84
CA THR A 136 20.69 5.34 -12.67
C THR A 136 20.07 4.01 -12.24
N ASP A 137 19.16 4.02 -11.27
CA ASP A 137 18.47 2.81 -10.77
C ASP A 137 17.37 2.37 -11.76
N HIS A 138 17.83 1.74 -12.85
CA HIS A 138 16.97 1.26 -13.93
C HIS A 138 16.78 -0.26 -13.88
N HIS A 139 16.95 -0.86 -12.71
CA HIS A 139 16.95 -2.29 -12.49
C HIS A 139 16.30 -2.66 -11.15
N LEU A 140 16.00 -3.93 -11.00
CA LEU A 140 15.61 -4.60 -9.76
C LEU A 140 16.59 -5.72 -9.49
N VAL A 141 16.87 -6.03 -8.22
CA VAL A 141 17.75 -7.15 -7.84
C VAL A 141 17.04 -8.09 -6.90
N LYS A 142 17.28 -9.37 -7.07
CA LYS A 142 16.75 -10.47 -6.25
C LYS A 142 17.88 -11.17 -5.53
N PHE A 143 17.71 -11.37 -4.22
CA PHE A 143 18.65 -12.08 -3.36
C PHE A 143 17.93 -13.21 -2.62
N THR A 144 18.71 -14.17 -2.12
CA THR A 144 18.25 -15.06 -1.06
C THR A 144 18.16 -14.30 0.27
N ARG A 145 17.51 -14.87 1.28
CA ARG A 145 17.41 -14.24 2.62
C ARG A 145 18.78 -14.00 3.26
N ASP A 146 19.79 -14.84 2.97
CA ASP A 146 21.18 -14.66 3.45
C ASP A 146 22.05 -13.74 2.57
N GLY A 147 21.41 -12.98 1.65
CA GLY A 147 22.07 -11.94 0.85
C GLY A 147 22.86 -12.43 -0.35
N LYS A 148 22.67 -13.67 -0.82
CA LYS A 148 23.31 -14.17 -2.06
C LYS A 148 22.52 -13.68 -3.28
N PHE A 149 23.21 -13.10 -4.25
CA PHE A 149 22.61 -12.66 -5.50
C PHE A 149 21.98 -13.81 -6.27
N VAL A 150 20.78 -13.60 -6.81
CA VAL A 150 20.03 -14.58 -7.59
C VAL A 150 19.85 -14.11 -9.02
N MET A 151 19.28 -12.91 -9.22
CA MET A 151 19.03 -12.36 -10.56
C MET A 151 18.83 -10.84 -10.52
N GLN A 152 18.96 -10.22 -11.67
CA GLN A 152 18.66 -8.81 -11.91
C GLN A 152 17.72 -8.68 -13.10
N ILE A 153 16.72 -7.78 -12.99
CA ILE A 153 15.83 -7.37 -14.08
C ILE A 153 16.24 -5.94 -14.46
N GLY A 154 16.53 -5.70 -15.73
CA GLY A 154 17.01 -4.42 -16.23
C GLY A 154 18.48 -4.16 -15.92
N HIS A 155 18.99 -2.99 -16.37
CA HIS A 155 20.40 -2.63 -16.31
C HIS A 155 20.57 -1.17 -15.90
N LYS A 156 21.57 -0.92 -15.07
CA LYS A 156 21.89 0.40 -14.58
C LYS A 156 22.02 1.43 -15.71
N GLY A 157 21.29 2.53 -15.63
CA GLY A 157 21.36 3.64 -16.56
C GLY A 157 20.80 3.38 -17.97
N GLN A 158 20.08 2.26 -18.22
CA GLN A 158 19.68 1.87 -19.58
C GLN A 158 18.18 1.98 -19.88
N SER A 159 17.39 2.63 -19.01
CA SER A 159 15.96 2.82 -19.28
C SER A 159 15.73 3.67 -20.53
N LYS A 160 14.72 3.25 -21.31
CA LYS A 160 14.22 3.91 -22.52
C LYS A 160 12.86 4.58 -22.29
N GLY A 161 12.44 4.77 -21.02
CA GLY A 161 11.18 5.43 -20.66
C GLY A 161 10.02 4.49 -20.40
N ASN A 162 8.81 5.02 -20.49
CA ASN A 162 7.58 4.35 -20.05
C ASN A 162 7.18 3.13 -20.88
N THR A 163 7.70 2.98 -22.08
CA THR A 163 7.40 1.84 -22.99
C THR A 163 8.48 0.74 -22.95
N ASP A 164 9.56 0.94 -22.17
CA ASP A 164 10.63 -0.04 -22.03
C ASP A 164 10.13 -1.32 -21.34
N THR A 165 10.29 -2.47 -21.98
CA THR A 165 9.87 -3.78 -21.46
C THR A 165 10.99 -4.55 -20.76
N VAL A 166 12.22 -4.02 -20.78
CA VAL A 166 13.41 -4.64 -20.21
C VAL A 166 13.84 -3.96 -18.91
N ASN A 167 13.86 -2.62 -18.91
CA ASN A 167 14.34 -1.83 -17.79
C ASN A 167 13.19 -1.13 -17.08
N VAL A 168 13.32 -0.98 -15.77
CA VAL A 168 12.53 -0.01 -14.98
C VAL A 168 13.22 1.36 -15.00
N ASN A 169 12.61 2.37 -14.39
CA ASN A 169 13.23 3.68 -14.22
C ASN A 169 12.91 4.23 -12.83
N GLN A 170 13.82 3.99 -11.89
CA GLN A 170 13.66 4.44 -10.51
C GLN A 170 12.41 3.81 -9.87
N ALA A 171 12.36 2.47 -9.81
CA ALA A 171 11.27 1.71 -9.24
C ALA A 171 11.09 2.02 -7.76
N ALA A 172 9.87 2.36 -7.36
CA ALA A 172 9.55 2.72 -5.99
C ALA A 172 9.27 1.51 -5.10
N ASP A 173 8.60 0.49 -5.65
CA ASP A 173 8.12 -0.65 -4.86
C ASP A 173 7.92 -1.89 -5.72
N THR A 174 7.95 -3.05 -5.07
CA THR A 174 7.72 -4.36 -5.70
C THR A 174 6.82 -5.23 -4.84
N PHE A 175 6.08 -6.12 -5.47
CA PHE A 175 5.22 -7.11 -4.81
C PHE A 175 5.06 -8.35 -5.67
N VAL A 176 5.30 -9.54 -5.11
CA VAL A 176 5.03 -10.81 -5.81
C VAL A 176 3.65 -11.32 -5.44
N TYR A 177 2.78 -11.45 -6.45
CA TYR A 177 1.49 -12.10 -6.29
C TYR A 177 1.65 -13.61 -6.52
N THR A 178 1.69 -14.35 -5.43
CA THR A 178 2.03 -15.79 -5.41
C THR A 178 1.13 -16.66 -6.29
N PRO A 179 -0.22 -16.44 -6.35
CA PRO A 179 -1.07 -17.31 -7.16
C PRO A 179 -0.72 -17.35 -8.65
N THR A 180 -0.16 -16.29 -9.20
CA THR A 180 0.25 -16.23 -10.62
C THR A 180 1.76 -16.12 -10.79
N ASN A 181 2.53 -16.09 -9.69
CA ASN A 181 3.98 -15.91 -9.68
C ASN A 181 4.43 -14.64 -10.45
N GLU A 182 3.71 -13.54 -10.25
CA GLU A 182 3.93 -12.28 -10.95
C GLU A 182 4.52 -11.22 -10.03
N LEU A 183 5.58 -10.57 -10.48
CA LEU A 183 6.21 -9.43 -9.83
C LEU A 183 5.59 -8.14 -10.37
N PHE A 184 4.75 -7.50 -9.55
CA PHE A 184 4.19 -6.17 -9.80
C PHE A 184 5.16 -5.11 -9.31
N VAL A 185 5.45 -4.14 -10.15
CA VAL A 185 6.41 -3.07 -9.86
C VAL A 185 5.74 -1.71 -10.02
N ALA A 186 5.80 -0.90 -8.97
CA ALA A 186 5.48 0.52 -9.05
C ALA A 186 6.71 1.26 -9.63
N ASP A 187 6.76 1.36 -10.94
CA ASP A 187 7.87 1.97 -11.68
C ASP A 187 7.58 3.48 -11.87
N GLY A 188 7.87 4.25 -10.81
CA GLY A 188 7.18 5.52 -10.64
C GLY A 188 7.98 6.79 -10.46
N TYR A 189 9.26 6.79 -10.10
CA TYR A 189 10.04 8.03 -9.95
C TYR A 189 10.55 8.57 -11.28
N GLY A 190 11.05 7.69 -12.14
CA GLY A 190 11.45 8.03 -13.50
C GLY A 190 10.32 7.80 -14.50
N ASN A 191 9.61 6.70 -14.40
CA ASN A 191 8.45 6.35 -15.19
C ASN A 191 7.12 6.71 -14.48
N ARG A 192 5.97 6.31 -15.09
CA ARG A 192 4.60 6.55 -14.60
C ARG A 192 3.73 5.33 -14.88
N ARG A 193 4.13 4.15 -14.37
CA ARG A 193 3.47 2.92 -14.74
C ARG A 193 3.50 1.86 -13.63
N ILE A 194 2.62 0.90 -13.75
CA ILE A 194 2.79 -0.43 -13.19
C ILE A 194 3.34 -1.32 -14.30
N ILE A 195 4.40 -2.04 -14.03
CA ILE A 195 4.96 -3.05 -14.94
C ILE A 195 5.03 -4.39 -14.23
N VAL A 196 4.74 -5.46 -14.94
CA VAL A 196 4.63 -6.81 -14.39
C VAL A 196 5.61 -7.73 -15.11
N PHE A 197 6.38 -8.44 -14.30
CA PHE A 197 7.33 -9.46 -14.77
C PHE A 197 6.95 -10.82 -14.19
N ASP A 198 7.47 -11.87 -14.78
CA ASP A 198 7.50 -13.19 -14.16
C ASP A 198 8.55 -13.20 -13.04
N ALA A 199 8.18 -13.63 -11.82
CA ALA A 199 9.05 -13.53 -10.65
C ALA A 199 10.21 -14.54 -10.63
N ASP A 200 10.18 -15.59 -11.47
CA ASP A 200 11.25 -16.57 -11.55
C ASP A 200 12.23 -16.27 -12.69
N THR A 201 11.73 -15.77 -13.82
CA THR A 201 12.53 -15.56 -15.03
C THR A 201 12.85 -14.10 -15.34
N GLY A 202 12.13 -13.15 -14.75
CA GLY A 202 12.23 -11.73 -15.08
C GLY A 202 11.62 -11.36 -16.44
N ALA A 203 10.91 -12.27 -17.10
CA ALA A 203 10.27 -12.01 -18.39
C ALA A 203 9.14 -10.99 -18.25
N PHE A 204 9.11 -9.98 -19.12
CA PHE A 204 8.02 -9.00 -19.20
C PHE A 204 6.68 -9.68 -19.49
N LYS A 205 5.62 -9.26 -18.83
CA LYS A 205 4.25 -9.75 -19.05
C LYS A 205 3.32 -8.66 -19.57
N ARG A 206 3.22 -7.54 -18.87
CA ARG A 206 2.34 -6.40 -19.21
C ARG A 206 2.69 -5.14 -18.43
N MET A 207 2.10 -4.02 -18.82
CA MET A 207 2.20 -2.75 -18.09
C MET A 207 0.99 -1.88 -18.38
N TRP A 208 0.73 -0.92 -17.50
CA TRP A 208 -0.33 0.08 -17.66
C TRP A 208 -0.04 1.35 -16.88
N GLY A 209 -0.67 2.44 -17.28
CA GLY A 209 -0.72 3.73 -16.61
C GLY A 209 -2.04 3.94 -15.84
N ALA A 210 -2.29 5.18 -15.43
CA ALA A 210 -3.53 5.53 -14.75
C ALA A 210 -4.76 5.19 -15.63
N PHE A 211 -5.85 4.77 -14.98
CA PHE A 211 -7.10 4.32 -15.62
C PHE A 211 -6.95 3.15 -16.60
N GLY A 212 -5.84 2.40 -16.52
CA GLY A 212 -5.54 1.32 -17.47
C GLY A 212 -5.06 1.81 -18.83
N ASN A 213 -4.79 3.10 -18.98
CA ASN A 213 -4.26 3.66 -20.22
C ASN A 213 -2.83 3.17 -20.49
N PRO A 214 -2.39 3.12 -21.76
CA PRO A 214 -0.97 2.93 -22.06
C PRO A 214 -0.12 4.01 -21.37
N PRO A 215 1.00 3.65 -20.74
CA PRO A 215 1.91 4.64 -20.17
C PRO A 215 2.60 5.41 -21.30
N LEU A 216 2.59 6.74 -21.22
CA LEU A 216 3.16 7.62 -22.25
C LEU A 216 4.45 8.25 -21.74
N ASP A 217 5.43 8.37 -22.61
CA ASP A 217 6.60 9.19 -22.37
C ASP A 217 6.21 10.67 -22.39
N ASP A 218 6.82 11.48 -21.52
CA ASP A 218 6.57 12.89 -21.49
C ASP A 218 7.08 13.56 -22.77
N VAL A 219 6.19 14.16 -23.52
CA VAL A 219 6.53 14.95 -24.73
C VAL A 219 7.32 16.22 -24.38
N ALA A 220 7.25 16.66 -23.12
CA ALA A 220 8.14 17.63 -22.51
C ALA A 220 8.14 17.40 -20.99
N ALA A 221 9.31 17.14 -20.41
CA ALA A 221 9.44 17.14 -18.96
C ALA A 221 9.00 18.54 -18.46
N LYS A 222 7.87 18.61 -17.75
CA LYS A 222 7.54 19.84 -17.03
C LYS A 222 8.75 20.16 -16.13
N PRO A 223 9.24 21.42 -16.11
CA PRO A 223 10.34 21.78 -15.23
C PRO A 223 10.10 21.25 -13.83
N LYS A 224 11.10 20.64 -13.21
CA LYS A 224 11.00 20.23 -11.80
C LYS A 224 10.82 21.52 -10.99
N VAL A 225 9.59 21.83 -10.61
CA VAL A 225 9.33 22.92 -9.69
C VAL A 225 9.94 22.53 -8.35
N PRO A 226 10.84 23.35 -7.78
CA PRO A 226 11.40 23.11 -6.46
C PRO A 226 10.29 22.84 -5.44
N GLU A 227 10.54 21.91 -4.51
CA GLU A 227 9.53 21.44 -3.54
C GLU A 227 8.89 22.59 -2.75
N ASN A 228 9.67 23.61 -2.42
CA ASN A 228 9.22 24.82 -1.73
C ASN A 228 8.42 25.82 -2.60
N GLN A 229 8.36 25.61 -3.91
CA GLN A 229 7.64 26.47 -4.86
C GLN A 229 6.41 25.76 -5.46
N ARG A 230 6.12 24.51 -5.05
CA ARG A 230 4.95 23.79 -5.52
C ARG A 230 3.73 24.38 -4.85
N ILE A 231 3.02 25.22 -5.60
CA ILE A 231 1.69 25.69 -5.20
C ILE A 231 0.77 24.46 -5.23
N PRO A 232 0.08 24.18 -4.12
CA PRO A 232 -0.99 23.14 -4.14
C PRO A 232 -1.94 23.49 -5.27
N ALA A 233 -2.23 22.52 -6.14
CA ALA A 233 -3.18 22.74 -7.22
C ALA A 233 -4.52 23.14 -6.58
N LYS A 234 -4.95 24.40 -6.81
CA LYS A 234 -6.28 24.85 -6.45
C LYS A 234 -7.27 23.90 -7.13
N GLU A 235 -8.06 23.21 -6.29
CA GLU A 235 -9.29 22.49 -6.64
C GLU A 235 -9.36 21.91 -8.06
N GLU A 236 -8.59 20.88 -8.36
CA GLU A 236 -8.88 20.06 -9.52
C GLU A 236 -10.18 19.27 -9.23
N THR A 237 -11.29 19.72 -9.76
CA THR A 237 -12.53 18.94 -9.81
C THR A 237 -12.38 17.82 -10.86
N GLY A 238 -13.11 16.70 -10.69
CA GLY A 238 -13.11 15.61 -11.65
C GLY A 238 -12.11 14.47 -11.36
N PRO A 239 -11.85 13.59 -12.35
CA PRO A 239 -11.11 12.34 -12.15
C PRO A 239 -9.61 12.51 -11.92
N GLY A 240 -9.07 13.73 -12.11
CA GLY A 240 -7.65 14.03 -12.06
C GLY A 240 -6.89 13.64 -13.33
N PRO A 241 -5.55 13.67 -13.30
CA PRO A 241 -4.71 13.39 -14.46
C PRO A 241 -4.96 12.01 -15.08
N LEU A 242 -4.98 11.93 -16.41
CA LEU A 242 -5.18 10.67 -17.16
C LEU A 242 -3.92 9.79 -17.19
N GLN A 243 -2.80 10.30 -16.76
CA GLN A 243 -1.58 9.54 -16.45
C GLN A 243 -1.33 9.54 -14.95
N PHE A 244 -0.60 8.56 -14.44
CA PHE A 244 -0.08 8.65 -13.08
C PHE A 244 0.83 9.87 -12.93
N GLU A 245 0.81 10.49 -11.75
CA GLU A 245 1.74 11.56 -11.41
C GLU A 245 2.92 11.00 -10.62
N ARG A 246 4.14 11.49 -10.94
CA ARG A 246 5.36 11.00 -10.27
C ARG A 246 5.42 11.40 -8.81
N PRO A 247 5.77 10.46 -7.93
CA PRO A 247 6.00 9.05 -8.22
C PRO A 247 4.74 8.20 -8.10
N VAL A 248 4.64 7.14 -8.93
CA VAL A 248 3.81 5.96 -8.60
C VAL A 248 4.58 5.19 -7.54
N HIS A 249 4.08 5.15 -6.30
CA HIS A 249 4.95 4.90 -5.16
C HIS A 249 4.83 3.50 -4.55
N ALA A 250 3.66 2.88 -4.64
CA ALA A 250 3.48 1.49 -4.19
C ALA A 250 2.43 0.78 -5.05
N ALA A 251 2.54 -0.55 -5.12
CA ALA A 251 1.53 -1.43 -5.68
C ALA A 251 1.37 -2.66 -4.78
N ARG A 252 0.15 -2.96 -4.40
CA ARG A 252 -0.19 -4.14 -3.59
C ARG A 252 -1.34 -4.89 -4.21
N VAL A 253 -1.25 -6.21 -4.23
CA VAL A 253 -2.33 -7.07 -4.74
C VAL A 253 -3.05 -7.73 -3.58
N SER A 254 -4.36 -7.57 -3.52
CA SER A 254 -5.20 -8.20 -2.51
C SER A 254 -5.41 -9.70 -2.79
N LYS A 255 -5.89 -10.44 -1.78
CA LYS A 255 -6.14 -11.89 -1.89
C LYS A 255 -7.16 -12.23 -2.98
N ASP A 256 -8.09 -11.33 -3.26
CA ASP A 256 -9.11 -11.45 -4.32
C ASP A 256 -8.63 -10.94 -5.69
N GLY A 257 -7.34 -10.65 -5.85
CA GLY A 257 -6.72 -10.34 -7.15
C GLY A 257 -6.97 -8.91 -7.65
N LEU A 258 -7.17 -7.94 -6.76
CA LEU A 258 -7.22 -6.52 -7.12
C LEU A 258 -5.90 -5.81 -6.80
N VAL A 259 -5.43 -4.99 -7.72
CA VAL A 259 -4.17 -4.24 -7.63
C VAL A 259 -4.45 -2.82 -7.13
N TYR A 260 -3.97 -2.49 -5.95
CA TYR A 260 -4.08 -1.17 -5.33
C TYR A 260 -2.81 -0.37 -5.55
N VAL A 261 -2.92 0.72 -6.27
CA VAL A 261 -1.78 1.55 -6.70
C VAL A 261 -1.80 2.88 -5.95
N SER A 262 -0.70 3.18 -5.28
CA SER A 262 -0.43 4.47 -4.63
C SER A 262 0.11 5.47 -5.65
N ASP A 263 -0.76 6.24 -6.28
CA ASP A 263 -0.40 7.37 -7.15
C ASP A 263 -0.12 8.59 -6.27
N ARG A 264 1.10 8.64 -5.68
CA ARG A 264 1.48 9.64 -4.68
C ARG A 264 1.44 11.06 -5.23
N GLY A 265 1.94 11.26 -6.43
CA GLY A 265 1.90 12.55 -7.11
C GLY A 265 0.46 12.96 -7.46
N GLY A 266 -0.37 12.00 -7.87
CA GLY A 266 -1.78 12.18 -8.19
C GLY A 266 -2.70 12.24 -6.95
N LYS A 267 -2.17 12.06 -5.75
CA LYS A 267 -2.90 12.11 -4.46
C LYS A 267 -4.07 11.13 -4.40
N ARG A 268 -3.93 9.94 -4.97
CA ARG A 268 -5.02 8.97 -5.07
C ARG A 268 -4.55 7.54 -4.95
N VAL A 269 -5.46 6.69 -4.51
CA VAL A 269 -5.39 5.25 -4.71
C VAL A 269 -6.20 4.93 -5.96
N GLN A 270 -5.63 4.18 -6.91
CA GLN A 270 -6.37 3.57 -8.01
C GLN A 270 -6.34 2.06 -7.87
N VAL A 271 -7.48 1.42 -8.17
CA VAL A 271 -7.65 -0.03 -8.10
C VAL A 271 -7.85 -0.59 -9.49
N PHE A 272 -7.18 -1.70 -9.77
CA PHE A 272 -7.19 -2.38 -11.06
C PHE A 272 -7.42 -3.88 -10.87
N THR A 273 -7.86 -4.55 -11.91
CA THR A 273 -7.75 -6.00 -12.03
C THR A 273 -6.29 -6.41 -12.30
N LEU A 274 -5.97 -7.70 -12.21
CA LEU A 274 -4.61 -8.20 -12.48
C LEU A 274 -4.12 -7.88 -13.91
N ASP A 275 -5.03 -7.77 -14.85
CA ASP A 275 -4.74 -7.42 -16.26
C ASP A 275 -4.70 -5.91 -16.53
N GLY A 276 -4.80 -5.09 -15.49
CA GLY A 276 -4.64 -3.63 -15.57
C GLY A 276 -5.91 -2.86 -15.95
N LYS A 277 -7.10 -3.49 -15.93
CA LYS A 277 -8.35 -2.76 -16.14
C LYS A 277 -8.70 -1.95 -14.90
N PHE A 278 -9.01 -0.67 -15.08
CA PHE A 278 -9.42 0.23 -14.01
C PHE A 278 -10.76 -0.21 -13.39
N VAL A 279 -10.81 -0.21 -12.06
CA VAL A 279 -12.01 -0.54 -11.28
C VAL A 279 -12.58 0.68 -10.58
N MET A 280 -11.78 1.35 -9.75
CA MET A 280 -12.21 2.52 -8.98
C MET A 280 -11.01 3.34 -8.50
N GLN A 281 -11.28 4.51 -7.97
CA GLN A 281 -10.26 5.34 -7.31
C GLN A 281 -10.83 6.14 -6.14
N ARG A 282 -9.92 6.56 -5.26
CA ARG A 282 -10.20 7.54 -4.21
C ARG A 282 -9.05 8.51 -4.08
N PHE A 283 -9.35 9.82 -4.04
CA PHE A 283 -8.39 10.84 -3.63
C PHE A 283 -8.24 10.86 -2.12
N ILE A 284 -7.01 11.04 -1.67
CA ILE A 284 -6.66 11.12 -0.25
C ILE A 284 -6.02 12.47 -0.01
N ASP A 285 -6.60 13.25 0.89
CA ASP A 285 -6.13 14.60 1.25
C ASP A 285 -5.88 15.50 0.01
N ARG A 286 -6.76 15.38 -0.99
CA ARG A 286 -6.61 16.05 -2.31
C ARG A 286 -6.42 17.55 -2.18
N TYR A 287 -7.16 18.16 -1.25
CA TYR A 287 -7.21 19.62 -1.06
C TYR A 287 -6.37 20.10 0.11
N CYS A 288 -5.49 19.24 0.61
CA CYS A 288 -4.62 19.64 1.69
C CYS A 288 -3.68 20.77 1.21
N GLU A 289 -3.70 21.91 1.91
CA GLU A 289 -2.97 23.14 1.56
C GLU A 289 -1.73 23.35 2.44
N ALA A 290 -0.75 24.06 1.89
CA ALA A 290 0.38 24.52 2.69
C ALA A 290 -0.10 25.49 3.80
N PRO A 291 0.55 25.49 5.00
CA PRO A 291 1.77 24.79 5.36
C PRO A 291 1.55 23.32 5.82
N HIS A 292 0.30 22.89 5.96
CA HIS A 292 -0.03 21.61 6.59
C HIS A 292 0.25 20.39 5.70
N CYS A 293 0.41 20.59 4.42
CA CYS A 293 0.57 19.52 3.42
C CYS A 293 1.99 19.34 2.87
N GLY A 294 2.99 19.98 3.44
CA GLY A 294 4.36 19.83 2.96
C GLY A 294 4.46 20.01 1.44
N ASN A 295 4.95 18.99 0.72
CA ASN A 295 5.05 19.01 -0.74
C ASN A 295 3.75 18.64 -1.48
N GLY A 296 2.63 18.48 -0.79
CA GLY A 296 1.34 18.15 -1.35
C GLY A 296 1.21 16.74 -1.92
N GLN A 297 2.17 15.84 -1.70
CA GLN A 297 2.10 14.44 -2.11
C GLN A 297 1.58 13.60 -0.94
N THR A 298 0.49 12.87 -1.15
CA THR A 298 -0.23 12.24 -0.05
C THR A 298 0.00 10.73 0.02
N VAL A 299 -0.48 9.95 -0.91
CA VAL A 299 -0.53 8.48 -0.84
C VAL A 299 0.86 7.86 -0.99
N ALA A 300 1.57 7.70 0.13
CA ALA A 300 2.92 7.13 0.10
C ALA A 300 2.89 5.60 -0.04
N SER A 301 2.01 4.91 0.67
CA SER A 301 1.93 3.46 0.65
C SER A 301 0.54 2.98 1.06
N THR A 302 0.21 1.74 0.67
CA THR A 302 -1.00 1.05 1.10
C THR A 302 -0.65 -0.32 1.68
N ALA A 303 -1.47 -0.79 2.64
CA ALA A 303 -1.43 -2.15 3.15
C ALA A 303 -2.84 -2.63 3.48
N PHE A 304 -3.05 -3.93 3.49
CA PHE A 304 -4.35 -4.54 3.82
C PHE A 304 -4.40 -4.99 5.26
N SER A 305 -5.59 -4.97 5.86
CA SER A 305 -5.80 -5.66 7.13
C SER A 305 -5.57 -7.16 6.97
N HIS A 306 -5.19 -7.81 8.08
CA HIS A 306 -4.81 -9.23 8.05
C HIS A 306 -6.01 -10.18 8.04
N ASP A 307 -7.23 -9.70 8.35
CA ASP A 307 -8.43 -10.54 8.34
C ASP A 307 -8.60 -11.26 6.97
N PRO A 308 -9.33 -12.40 6.92
CA PRO A 308 -9.44 -13.20 5.70
C PRO A 308 -9.95 -12.43 4.49
N GLU A 309 -10.90 -11.52 4.70
CA GLU A 309 -11.52 -10.70 3.66
C GLU A 309 -10.71 -9.44 3.34
N GLN A 310 -9.69 -9.13 4.14
CA GLN A 310 -8.92 -7.87 4.02
C GLN A 310 -9.86 -6.66 3.99
N LYS A 311 -10.73 -6.55 5.00
CA LYS A 311 -11.81 -5.54 5.05
C LYS A 311 -11.33 -4.11 5.00
N PHE A 312 -10.15 -3.84 5.52
CA PHE A 312 -9.59 -2.50 5.60
C PHE A 312 -8.39 -2.33 4.68
N LEU A 313 -8.35 -1.15 4.06
CA LEU A 313 -7.17 -0.64 3.38
C LEU A 313 -6.57 0.49 4.23
N TYR A 314 -5.32 0.29 4.66
CA TYR A 314 -4.54 1.33 5.31
C TYR A 314 -3.82 2.16 4.27
N VAL A 315 -3.85 3.49 4.40
CA VAL A 315 -3.18 4.41 3.48
C VAL A 315 -2.32 5.39 4.26
N ALA A 316 -1.02 5.34 4.02
CA ALA A 316 -0.08 6.32 4.57
C ALA A 316 -0.18 7.63 3.78
N SER A 317 -0.80 8.65 4.36
CA SER A 317 -0.80 10.00 3.82
C SER A 317 0.39 10.77 4.36
N ARG A 318 1.39 10.98 3.50
CA ARG A 318 2.61 11.67 3.86
C ARG A 318 2.37 13.14 4.25
N SER A 319 1.35 13.75 3.66
CA SER A 319 1.00 15.15 3.86
C SER A 319 -0.53 15.33 3.80
N PRO A 320 -1.22 15.56 4.92
CA PRO A 320 -0.69 15.69 6.28
C PRO A 320 -0.24 14.32 6.81
N ALA A 321 0.65 14.28 7.79
CA ALA A 321 1.21 13.06 8.35
C ALA A 321 0.14 12.24 9.10
N ARG A 322 -0.67 11.49 8.34
CA ARG A 322 -1.86 10.77 8.81
C ARG A 322 -1.96 9.40 8.16
N LEU A 323 -2.32 8.40 8.94
CA LEU A 323 -2.64 7.08 8.43
C LEU A 323 -4.15 6.92 8.38
N TRP A 324 -4.69 6.71 7.18
CA TRP A 324 -6.11 6.49 6.95
C TRP A 324 -6.47 5.02 7.04
N ILE A 325 -7.65 4.73 7.56
CA ILE A 325 -8.31 3.43 7.58
C ILE A 325 -9.53 3.54 6.67
N LEU A 326 -9.50 2.86 5.53
CA LEU A 326 -10.59 2.85 4.56
C LEU A 326 -11.30 1.49 4.57
N ASP A 327 -12.59 1.49 4.27
CA ASP A 327 -13.24 0.30 3.78
C ASP A 327 -12.61 -0.10 2.45
N ARG A 328 -12.05 -1.30 2.34
CA ARG A 328 -11.30 -1.72 1.16
C ARG A 328 -12.18 -1.85 -0.08
N ALA A 329 -13.42 -2.32 0.08
CA ALA A 329 -14.33 -2.60 -1.03
C ALA A 329 -14.84 -1.31 -1.69
N THR A 330 -14.99 -0.24 -0.93
CA THR A 330 -15.58 1.04 -1.41
C THR A 330 -14.57 2.18 -1.44
N LEU A 331 -13.42 2.02 -0.80
CA LEU A 331 -12.42 3.06 -0.50
C LEU A 331 -12.99 4.21 0.37
N GLU A 332 -14.10 3.99 1.07
CA GLU A 332 -14.68 4.99 1.97
C GLU A 332 -13.80 5.16 3.21
N PRO A 333 -13.42 6.39 3.61
CA PRO A 333 -12.72 6.61 4.86
C PRO A 333 -13.61 6.27 6.05
N LEU A 334 -13.05 5.48 6.97
CA LEU A 334 -13.74 5.07 8.20
C LEU A 334 -13.15 5.74 9.43
N ASP A 335 -11.81 5.94 9.44
CA ASP A 335 -11.07 6.56 10.52
C ASP A 335 -9.67 6.98 10.05
N SER A 336 -8.95 7.68 10.90
CA SER A 336 -7.55 8.02 10.68
C SER A 336 -6.84 8.35 11.99
N PHE A 337 -5.54 8.09 12.06
CA PHE A 337 -4.72 8.45 13.21
C PHE A 337 -3.35 8.97 12.79
N GLY A 338 -2.63 9.52 13.78
CA GLY A 338 -1.33 10.14 13.58
C GLY A 338 -1.42 11.63 13.26
N ARG A 339 -0.32 12.30 13.45
CA ARG A 339 -0.11 13.72 13.17
C ARG A 339 1.37 14.00 12.91
N ASN A 340 1.69 15.18 12.43
CA ASN A 340 3.08 15.57 12.23
C ASN A 340 3.82 15.70 13.57
N GLY A 341 4.98 15.04 13.66
CA GLY A 341 5.84 15.08 14.84
C GLY A 341 6.84 13.92 14.90
N ILE A 342 7.56 13.80 16.03
CA ILE A 342 8.62 12.83 16.26
C ILE A 342 8.38 11.89 17.44
N ALA A 343 7.36 12.13 18.23
CA ALA A 343 6.99 11.22 19.33
C ALA A 343 6.46 9.89 18.81
N PRO A 344 6.43 8.83 19.63
CA PRO A 344 5.76 7.58 19.25
C PRO A 344 4.30 7.83 18.85
N GLY A 345 3.88 7.30 17.70
CA GLY A 345 2.55 7.54 17.13
C GLY A 345 2.40 8.83 16.32
N GLU A 346 3.37 9.71 16.31
CA GLU A 346 3.48 10.84 15.39
C GLU A 346 4.35 10.45 14.19
N PHE A 347 4.23 11.18 13.07
CA PHE A 347 4.97 10.90 11.84
C PHE A 347 5.67 12.16 11.32
N TYR A 348 6.94 12.03 10.94
CA TYR A 348 7.67 13.08 10.26
C TYR A 348 7.45 13.00 8.74
N VAL A 349 7.94 11.94 8.13
CA VAL A 349 7.73 11.66 6.69
C VAL A 349 7.50 10.17 6.49
N MET A 350 6.24 9.75 6.55
CA MET A 350 5.85 8.36 6.26
C MET A 350 6.28 7.96 4.84
N HIS A 351 6.67 6.70 4.69
CA HIS A 351 7.16 6.19 3.42
C HIS A 351 6.49 4.88 3.03
N HIS A 352 7.03 3.73 3.39
CA HIS A 352 6.36 2.44 3.15
C HIS A 352 5.77 1.87 4.43
N MET A 353 4.83 0.95 4.27
CA MET A 353 4.24 0.21 5.39
C MET A 353 3.92 -1.22 5.01
N ASN A 354 3.79 -2.07 6.05
CA ASN A 354 3.36 -3.45 5.93
C ASN A 354 2.54 -3.85 7.17
N VAL A 355 1.88 -5.01 7.09
CA VAL A 355 1.07 -5.59 8.18
C VAL A 355 1.54 -7.02 8.40
N ASP A 356 1.69 -7.43 9.67
CA ASP A 356 2.00 -8.80 10.03
C ASP A 356 0.75 -9.68 10.18
N THR A 357 0.98 -10.96 10.46
CA THR A 357 -0.09 -11.97 10.62
C THR A 357 -0.95 -11.76 11.87
N LYS A 358 -0.53 -10.90 12.80
CA LYS A 358 -1.30 -10.51 13.99
C LYS A 358 -2.08 -9.20 13.79
N GLY A 359 -1.94 -8.59 12.60
CA GLY A 359 -2.58 -7.33 12.26
C GLY A 359 -1.81 -6.10 12.73
N ASN A 360 -0.57 -6.23 13.24
CA ASN A 360 0.25 -5.08 13.61
C ASN A 360 0.73 -4.35 12.36
N LEU A 361 0.75 -3.01 12.42
CA LEU A 361 1.26 -2.15 11.36
C LEU A 361 2.73 -1.77 11.60
N TYR A 362 3.49 -1.72 10.51
CA TYR A 362 4.87 -1.25 10.48
C TYR A 362 4.97 -0.11 9.49
N VAL A 363 5.47 1.04 9.94
CA VAL A 363 5.54 2.27 9.13
C VAL A 363 6.96 2.81 9.15
N THR A 364 7.55 2.98 7.97
CA THR A 364 8.90 3.55 7.81
C THR A 364 8.86 5.05 7.60
N GLU A 365 9.92 5.73 8.02
CA GLU A 365 10.06 7.17 7.86
C GLU A 365 11.42 7.53 7.24
N VAL A 366 11.39 8.39 6.24
CA VAL A 366 12.56 8.95 5.57
C VAL A 366 12.83 10.38 6.01
N GLN A 367 13.82 11.03 5.37
CA GLN A 367 14.34 12.33 5.74
C GLN A 367 14.83 12.34 7.21
N ASP A 368 14.47 13.30 8.01
CA ASP A 368 14.91 13.37 9.41
C ASP A 368 14.14 12.45 10.36
N GLY A 369 13.06 11.80 9.89
CA GLY A 369 12.38 10.74 10.63
C GLY A 369 13.30 9.56 10.95
N LYS A 370 14.03 9.04 9.96
CA LYS A 370 15.08 8.00 10.09
C LYS A 370 14.74 6.88 11.05
N ARG A 371 13.53 6.36 10.97
CA ARG A 371 13.03 5.31 11.88
C ARG A 371 11.99 4.42 11.21
N ILE A 372 11.66 3.37 11.89
CA ILE A 372 10.48 2.55 11.67
C ILE A 372 9.70 2.45 12.97
N GLN A 373 8.38 2.50 12.90
CA GLN A 373 7.50 2.32 14.04
C GLN A 373 6.62 1.09 13.85
N LYS A 374 6.44 0.31 14.91
CA LYS A 374 5.43 -0.75 15.02
C LYS A 374 4.22 -0.23 15.77
N PHE A 375 3.05 -0.50 15.24
CA PHE A 375 1.75 -0.20 15.86
C PHE A 375 1.05 -1.51 16.17
N VAL A 376 0.88 -1.81 17.45
CA VAL A 376 0.24 -3.05 17.91
C VAL A 376 -1.26 -2.94 17.72
N PHE A 377 -1.84 -3.91 17.04
CA PHE A 377 -3.29 -4.05 16.89
C PHE A 377 -3.92 -4.37 18.25
N LYS A 378 -4.90 -3.58 18.70
CA LYS A 378 -5.55 -3.67 20.01
C LYS A 378 -7.00 -4.17 19.94
N GLY A 379 -7.42 -4.62 18.76
CA GLY A 379 -8.80 -5.05 18.53
C GLY A 379 -9.61 -4.03 17.74
N MET A 380 -10.91 -4.27 17.70
CA MET A 380 -11.87 -3.46 16.96
C MET A 380 -12.62 -2.54 17.92
N VAL A 381 -12.81 -1.29 17.52
CA VAL A 381 -13.57 -0.28 18.28
C VAL A 381 -14.64 0.36 17.37
N PRO A 382 -15.72 0.94 17.93
CA PRO A 382 -16.67 1.69 17.13
C PRO A 382 -15.98 2.80 16.32
N ALA A 383 -16.32 2.88 15.02
CA ALA A 383 -15.85 3.99 14.20
C ALA A 383 -16.37 5.33 14.76
N PRO A 384 -15.54 6.39 14.73
CA PRO A 384 -16.00 7.72 15.13
C PRO A 384 -17.18 8.16 14.26
N THR A 385 -18.17 8.80 14.87
CA THR A 385 -19.25 9.47 14.15
C THR A 385 -18.70 10.80 13.62
N HIS A 386 -18.60 10.93 12.30
CA HIS A 386 -18.20 12.17 11.62
C HIS A 386 -19.39 13.08 11.39
#